data_4d0a6b23d7c914bdbd7798eb6777fb84
#
_entry.id   4d0a6b23d7c914bdbd7798eb6777fb84
#
_cell.length_a   1.000
_cell.length_b   1.000
_cell.length_c   1.000
_cell.angle_alpha   90.00
_cell.angle_beta   90.00
_cell.angle_gamma   90.00
#
_symmetry.space_group_name_H-M   'P 1'
#
loop_
_entity.id
_entity.type
_entity.pdbx_description
1 polymer ?
#
loop_
_entity_poly.entity_id
_entity_poly.type
_entity_poly.pdbx_seq_one_letter_code
_entity_poly.pdbx_strand_id
1 'polypeptide(L)'
;KSHGYSFYGELTYSEDYTHFNYVNPDAPKGGEISLAVSGSFDSMNPYTRKGRAGALSTVMYESLMGEQLAGTGLLPADAYGELYGLVAHTVEYPESKDWVIFHMRPEATFSDGSPVTAHDVLFSHNLLLDEGLKSYAEAIRKRIPSAEVIDDHTIKFTFSKDFSRRTMIEQVGTIPIWSKAWYEKTGAKLDESRLEISPGSGPYIIKDVDVNRSVTVERNPDYWGWDLPINKGRHNFDRIRVEYFADTTAAFEAFKAGEVTYRTESDPKNWASAYDFPAMDRGHVIKEELRDGSPPPMSGIVFNLGSDPLKDKRVRQAVALAYNF
;
A
#
# COMPACT_ATOMS: atom_id res chain seq x y z
N LYS A 1 16.83 -17.68 -9.73
CA LYS A 1 16.48 -16.24 -9.83
C LYS A 1 15.22 -16.10 -10.65
N SER A 2 14.35 -15.21 -10.25
CA SER A 2 13.07 -14.92 -10.91
C SER A 2 12.80 -13.41 -10.86
N HIS A 3 12.08 -12.87 -11.85
CA HIS A 3 11.62 -11.48 -11.89
C HIS A 3 10.39 -11.22 -10.98
N GLY A 4 9.83 -12.29 -10.41
CA GLY A 4 8.68 -12.24 -9.51
C GLY A 4 8.63 -13.44 -8.58
N TYR A 5 7.64 -13.46 -7.72
CA TYR A 5 7.37 -14.52 -6.76
C TYR A 5 5.88 -14.88 -6.74
N SER A 6 5.60 -16.18 -6.74
CA SER A 6 4.31 -16.74 -6.40
C SER A 6 4.53 -17.91 -5.44
N PHE A 7 3.73 -17.98 -4.39
CA PHE A 7 3.75 -19.15 -3.51
C PHE A 7 3.18 -20.38 -4.22
N TYR A 8 2.26 -20.17 -5.15
CA TYR A 8 1.50 -21.25 -5.79
C TYR A 8 2.13 -21.82 -7.06
N GLY A 9 3.25 -21.26 -7.51
CA GLY A 9 4.00 -21.80 -8.64
C GLY A 9 4.30 -20.79 -9.74
N GLU A 10 3.75 -21.00 -10.93
CA GLU A 10 4.05 -20.18 -12.10
C GLU A 10 3.51 -18.76 -11.97
N LEU A 11 4.24 -17.81 -12.58
CA LEU A 11 3.84 -16.42 -12.68
C LEU A 11 2.96 -16.21 -13.94
N THR A 12 1.94 -15.38 -13.81
CA THR A 12 1.05 -15.00 -14.92
C THR A 12 1.80 -14.19 -15.98
N TYR A 13 2.70 -13.29 -15.53
CA TYR A 13 3.50 -12.45 -16.41
C TYR A 13 4.89 -13.04 -16.60
N SER A 14 5.32 -13.20 -17.84
CA SER A 14 6.68 -13.67 -18.20
C SER A 14 7.73 -12.63 -17.88
N GLU A 15 9.01 -13.01 -17.90
CA GLU A 15 10.12 -12.11 -17.57
C GLU A 15 10.23 -10.91 -18.52
N ASP A 16 9.74 -11.06 -19.74
CA ASP A 16 9.75 -10.04 -20.81
C ASP A 16 8.42 -9.26 -20.92
N TYR A 17 7.55 -9.31 -19.89
CA TYR A 17 6.32 -8.52 -19.91
C TYR A 17 6.63 -7.02 -20.02
N THR A 18 5.80 -6.30 -20.76
CA THR A 18 5.99 -4.87 -21.01
C THR A 18 5.07 -3.98 -20.18
N HIS A 19 3.97 -4.51 -19.70
CA HIS A 19 2.98 -3.88 -18.82
C HIS A 19 2.02 -4.94 -18.29
N PHE A 20 1.23 -4.62 -17.28
CA PHE A 20 0.13 -5.49 -16.85
C PHE A 20 -1.03 -5.44 -17.83
N ASN A 21 -1.75 -6.54 -18.01
CA ASN A 21 -2.80 -6.68 -19.02
C ASN A 21 -4.01 -5.74 -18.80
N TYR A 22 -4.24 -5.32 -17.55
CA TYR A 22 -5.37 -4.49 -17.17
C TYR A 22 -5.10 -2.97 -17.27
N VAL A 23 -3.89 -2.54 -17.62
CA VAL A 23 -3.57 -1.13 -17.82
C VAL A 23 -3.66 -0.74 -19.30
N ASN A 24 -3.89 0.53 -19.56
CA ASN A 24 -3.64 1.12 -20.86
C ASN A 24 -2.21 1.68 -20.90
N PRO A 25 -1.26 1.06 -21.61
CA PRO A 25 0.14 1.52 -21.64
C PRO A 25 0.28 2.92 -22.27
N ASP A 26 -0.68 3.33 -23.10
CA ASP A 26 -0.72 4.63 -23.76
C ASP A 26 -1.64 5.63 -23.04
N ALA A 27 -2.01 5.35 -21.80
CA ALA A 27 -2.83 6.26 -21.00
C ALA A 27 -2.19 7.66 -20.93
N PRO A 28 -2.97 8.72 -21.17
CA PRO A 28 -2.43 10.08 -21.13
C PRO A 28 -1.93 10.40 -19.71
N LYS A 29 -0.81 11.12 -19.65
CA LYS A 29 -0.27 11.63 -18.40
C LYS A 29 -0.70 13.09 -18.24
N GLY A 30 -1.15 13.47 -17.04
CA GLY A 30 -1.52 14.85 -16.75
C GLY A 30 -2.74 15.00 -15.87
N GLY A 31 -3.07 16.23 -15.54
CA GLY A 31 -4.27 16.59 -14.80
C GLY A 31 -4.23 16.25 -13.33
N GLU A 32 -5.38 16.42 -12.70
CA GLU A 32 -5.58 16.18 -11.26
C GLU A 32 -6.76 15.25 -11.03
N ILE A 33 -6.61 14.34 -10.08
CA ILE A 33 -7.71 13.61 -9.47
C ILE A 33 -7.89 14.10 -8.03
N SER A 34 -9.13 14.40 -7.64
CA SER A 34 -9.46 14.78 -6.27
C SER A 34 -10.48 13.84 -5.65
N LEU A 35 -10.21 13.48 -4.39
CA LEU A 35 -10.98 12.54 -3.60
C LEU A 35 -11.46 13.19 -2.31
N ALA A 36 -12.55 12.66 -1.75
CA ALA A 36 -13.04 13.07 -0.45
C ALA A 36 -12.79 12.00 0.60
N VAL A 37 -12.37 12.44 1.78
CA VAL A 37 -12.25 11.60 2.99
C VAL A 37 -13.00 12.29 4.13
N SER A 38 -13.71 11.50 4.94
CA SER A 38 -14.39 12.01 6.13
C SER A 38 -13.49 11.90 7.35
N GLY A 39 -13.49 12.94 8.21
CA GLY A 39 -12.74 12.96 9.45
C GLY A 39 -11.62 14.00 9.46
N SER A 40 -10.53 13.67 10.15
CA SER A 40 -9.41 14.59 10.38
C SER A 40 -8.08 13.85 10.41
N PHE A 41 -6.98 14.56 10.28
CA PHE A 41 -5.62 14.04 10.46
C PHE A 41 -4.72 15.05 11.16
N ASP A 42 -3.69 14.59 11.82
CA ASP A 42 -2.71 15.40 12.54
C ASP A 42 -1.27 14.91 12.34
N SER A 43 -1.08 13.96 11.43
CA SER A 43 0.21 13.36 11.11
C SER A 43 0.28 12.97 9.64
N MET A 44 1.49 12.96 9.09
CA MET A 44 1.78 12.31 7.80
C MET A 44 2.59 11.03 8.00
N ASN A 45 2.77 10.58 9.25
CA ASN A 45 3.38 9.30 9.54
C ASN A 45 2.30 8.21 9.67
N PRO A 46 2.21 7.23 8.76
CA PRO A 46 1.18 6.18 8.79
C PRO A 46 1.33 5.20 9.96
N TYR A 47 2.48 5.21 10.65
CA TYR A 47 2.78 4.33 11.78
C TYR A 47 2.60 5.00 13.15
N THR A 48 2.11 6.24 13.17
CA THR A 48 1.86 6.94 14.44
C THR A 48 0.91 6.14 15.35
N ARG A 49 1.25 6.01 16.62
CA ARG A 49 0.39 5.36 17.62
C ARG A 49 -0.56 6.33 18.29
N LYS A 50 -0.27 7.61 18.21
CA LYS A 50 -1.10 8.69 18.73
C LYS A 50 -1.37 9.66 17.59
N GLY A 51 -2.65 9.96 17.36
CA GLY A 51 -3.05 10.77 16.25
C GLY A 51 -3.59 9.96 15.06
N ARG A 52 -3.83 10.64 13.95
CA ARG A 52 -4.37 10.07 12.71
C ARG A 52 -3.48 10.45 11.54
N ALA A 53 -3.04 9.45 10.80
CA ALA A 53 -2.27 9.69 9.59
C ALA A 53 -3.15 10.26 8.48
N GLY A 54 -2.63 11.24 7.78
CA GLY A 54 -3.25 11.81 6.59
C GLY A 54 -3.34 10.81 5.45
N ALA A 55 -4.35 10.99 4.62
CA ALA A 55 -4.46 10.26 3.37
C ALA A 55 -3.19 10.46 2.53
N LEU A 56 -2.88 9.51 1.67
CA LEU A 56 -1.68 9.51 0.81
C LEU A 56 -0.33 9.45 1.57
N SER A 57 -0.33 9.27 2.90
CA SER A 57 0.90 9.21 3.70
C SER A 57 1.82 8.03 3.37
N THR A 58 1.36 7.08 2.57
CA THR A 58 2.11 5.88 2.16
C THR A 58 2.52 5.86 0.69
N VAL A 59 1.95 6.72 -0.16
CA VAL A 59 2.13 6.63 -1.63
C VAL A 59 3.53 6.97 -2.12
N MET A 60 4.37 7.56 -1.27
CA MET A 60 5.75 7.90 -1.60
C MET A 60 6.72 6.74 -1.39
N TYR A 61 6.34 5.71 -0.66
CA TYR A 61 7.24 4.62 -0.28
C TYR A 61 7.02 3.40 -1.15
N GLU A 62 8.09 2.88 -1.68
CA GLU A 62 8.10 1.62 -2.40
C GLU A 62 8.73 0.50 -1.57
N SER A 63 8.60 -0.70 -2.07
CA SER A 63 9.15 -1.92 -1.50
C SER A 63 10.00 -2.66 -2.53
N LEU A 64 10.65 -3.74 -2.11
CA LEU A 64 11.45 -4.57 -3.00
C LEU A 64 10.60 -5.19 -4.11
N MET A 65 9.41 -5.64 -3.77
CA MET A 65 8.44 -6.22 -4.70
C MET A 65 7.22 -5.30 -4.80
N GLY A 66 6.60 -5.25 -5.96
CA GLY A 66 5.56 -4.27 -6.25
C GLY A 66 4.21 -4.53 -5.59
N GLU A 67 4.19 -4.39 -4.28
CA GLU A 67 2.97 -4.14 -3.52
C GLU A 67 3.11 -2.79 -2.84
N GLN A 68 2.11 -1.92 -3.01
CA GLN A 68 2.08 -0.67 -2.28
C GLN A 68 1.38 -0.88 -0.93
N LEU A 69 2.03 -0.43 0.12
CA LEU A 69 1.49 -0.55 1.47
C LEU A 69 0.13 0.12 1.60
N ALA A 70 -0.78 -0.62 2.23
CA ALA A 70 -2.05 -0.17 2.81
C ALA A 70 -2.90 0.78 1.95
N GLY A 71 -3.73 0.24 1.11
CA GLY A 71 -4.90 0.92 0.56
C GLY A 71 -4.81 1.33 -0.90
N THR A 72 -3.73 1.06 -1.59
CA THR A 72 -3.59 1.35 -3.03
C THR A 72 -3.81 0.14 -3.94
N GLY A 73 -4.14 -1.00 -3.36
CA GLY A 73 -4.41 -2.24 -4.09
C GLY A 73 -3.19 -3.12 -4.30
N LEU A 74 -3.47 -4.41 -4.48
CA LEU A 74 -2.46 -5.43 -4.79
C LEU A 74 -1.94 -5.22 -6.22
N LEU A 75 -0.68 -5.49 -6.44
CA LEU A 75 -0.06 -5.50 -7.75
C LEU A 75 0.57 -6.87 -8.05
N PRO A 76 0.18 -7.49 -9.14
CA PRO A 76 -0.84 -7.07 -10.11
C PRO A 76 -2.27 -7.34 -9.63
N ALA A 77 -3.23 -6.53 -10.08
CA ALA A 77 -4.63 -6.65 -9.67
C ALA A 77 -5.36 -7.87 -10.27
N ASP A 78 -4.83 -8.45 -11.31
CA ASP A 78 -5.39 -9.59 -12.04
C ASP A 78 -4.70 -10.93 -11.75
N ALA A 79 -3.66 -10.94 -10.90
CA ALA A 79 -2.92 -12.15 -10.53
C ALA A 79 -2.68 -12.20 -9.01
N TYR A 80 -3.73 -12.59 -8.29
CA TYR A 80 -3.71 -12.64 -6.83
C TYR A 80 -2.66 -13.61 -6.28
N GLY A 81 -1.86 -13.12 -5.32
CA GLY A 81 -0.80 -13.91 -4.66
C GLY A 81 0.52 -13.94 -5.44
N GLU A 82 0.62 -13.12 -6.48
CA GLU A 82 1.86 -12.89 -7.21
C GLU A 82 2.44 -11.52 -6.88
N LEU A 83 3.76 -11.45 -6.86
CA LEU A 83 4.52 -10.22 -6.67
C LEU A 83 5.59 -10.10 -7.75
N TYR A 84 5.79 -8.93 -8.27
CA TYR A 84 6.82 -8.64 -9.29
C TYR A 84 7.85 -7.66 -8.76
N GLY A 85 9.06 -7.74 -9.29
CA GLY A 85 10.16 -6.89 -8.85
C GLY A 85 9.90 -5.41 -9.11
N LEU A 86 10.13 -4.58 -8.10
CA LEU A 86 10.06 -3.13 -8.16
C LEU A 86 11.45 -2.54 -7.82
N VAL A 87 11.76 -2.25 -6.56
CA VAL A 87 13.12 -1.87 -6.16
C VAL A 87 14.10 -3.03 -6.34
N ALA A 88 13.67 -4.28 -6.12
CA ALA A 88 14.42 -5.44 -6.57
C ALA A 88 14.10 -5.75 -8.04
N HIS A 89 15.12 -6.06 -8.83
CA HIS A 89 14.92 -6.54 -10.20
C HIS A 89 14.74 -8.05 -10.27
N THR A 90 15.34 -8.81 -9.34
CA THR A 90 15.16 -10.26 -9.22
C THR A 90 15.14 -10.72 -7.78
N VAL A 91 14.48 -11.84 -7.58
CA VAL A 91 14.41 -12.57 -6.33
C VAL A 91 14.97 -13.97 -6.50
N GLU A 92 15.72 -14.46 -5.50
CA GLU A 92 16.33 -15.80 -5.51
C GLU A 92 15.96 -16.53 -4.24
N TYR A 93 15.45 -17.74 -4.36
CA TYR A 93 15.06 -18.58 -3.23
C TYR A 93 15.14 -20.07 -3.58
N PRO A 94 15.38 -20.97 -2.61
CA PRO A 94 15.35 -22.40 -2.83
C PRO A 94 13.91 -22.92 -2.90
N GLU A 95 13.71 -24.13 -3.37
CA GLU A 95 12.41 -24.82 -3.37
C GLU A 95 11.81 -24.87 -1.95
N SER A 96 12.65 -25.12 -0.94
CA SER A 96 12.25 -25.13 0.47
C SER A 96 11.77 -23.77 1.01
N LYS A 97 12.10 -22.67 0.31
CA LYS A 97 11.84 -21.29 0.74
C LYS A 97 12.37 -20.97 2.15
N ASP A 98 13.52 -21.56 2.52
CA ASP A 98 14.16 -21.34 3.83
C ASP A 98 14.87 -19.98 3.91
N TRP A 99 15.13 -19.36 2.78
CA TRP A 99 15.71 -18.04 2.64
C TRP A 99 15.29 -17.38 1.33
N VAL A 100 15.48 -16.08 1.25
CA VAL A 100 15.32 -15.28 0.04
C VAL A 100 16.46 -14.28 -0.08
N ILE A 101 16.93 -14.05 -1.30
CA ILE A 101 17.85 -12.97 -1.65
C ILE A 101 17.15 -12.07 -2.65
N PHE A 102 17.17 -10.78 -2.38
CA PHE A 102 16.71 -9.76 -3.31
C PHE A 102 17.92 -9.05 -3.92
N HIS A 103 17.93 -8.97 -5.24
CA HIS A 103 18.91 -8.21 -6.00
C HIS A 103 18.27 -6.89 -6.43
N MET A 104 18.73 -5.79 -5.87
CA MET A 104 18.15 -4.47 -6.04
C MET A 104 18.66 -3.77 -7.29
N ARG A 105 17.86 -2.84 -7.78
CA ARG A 105 18.22 -1.96 -8.89
C ARG A 105 19.17 -0.87 -8.42
N PRO A 106 20.37 -0.75 -8.99
CA PRO A 106 21.32 0.29 -8.59
C PRO A 106 20.87 1.71 -9.00
N GLU A 107 19.92 1.82 -9.95
CA GLU A 107 19.32 3.07 -10.39
C GLU A 107 18.24 3.61 -9.44
N ALA A 108 17.79 2.81 -8.46
CA ALA A 108 16.74 3.23 -7.52
C ALA A 108 17.24 4.36 -6.62
N THR A 109 16.48 5.45 -6.57
CA THR A 109 16.79 6.63 -5.76
C THR A 109 15.59 7.10 -4.95
N PHE A 110 15.87 7.71 -3.81
CA PHE A 110 14.87 8.51 -3.08
C PHE A 110 14.61 9.84 -3.80
N SER A 111 13.54 10.50 -3.44
CA SER A 111 13.12 11.79 -4.03
C SER A 111 14.08 12.95 -3.78
N ASP A 112 15.01 12.81 -2.87
CA ASP A 112 16.12 13.76 -2.64
C ASP A 112 17.36 13.44 -3.48
N GLY A 113 17.31 12.42 -4.35
CA GLY A 113 18.39 11.97 -5.22
C GLY A 113 19.39 11.01 -4.56
N SER A 114 19.24 10.71 -3.26
CA SER A 114 20.10 9.73 -2.60
C SER A 114 19.76 8.30 -3.06
N PRO A 115 20.76 7.39 -3.16
CA PRO A 115 20.52 6.03 -3.62
C PRO A 115 19.71 5.21 -2.59
N VAL A 116 18.88 4.31 -3.09
CA VAL A 116 18.22 3.29 -2.28
C VAL A 116 19.12 2.06 -2.21
N THR A 117 19.50 1.66 -1.01
CA THR A 117 20.45 0.56 -0.80
C THR A 117 19.88 -0.56 0.06
N ALA A 118 20.55 -1.70 0.07
CA ALA A 118 20.25 -2.82 0.97
C ALA A 118 20.37 -2.43 2.44
N HIS A 119 21.14 -1.41 2.78
CA HIS A 119 21.22 -0.86 4.13
C HIS A 119 19.94 -0.15 4.54
N ASP A 120 19.24 0.52 3.61
CA ASP A 120 17.93 1.13 3.86
C ASP A 120 16.85 0.06 4.06
N VAL A 121 16.92 -1.03 3.31
CA VAL A 121 16.00 -2.18 3.48
C VAL A 121 16.19 -2.83 4.84
N LEU A 122 17.43 -3.12 5.24
CA LEU A 122 17.74 -3.67 6.55
C LEU A 122 17.33 -2.72 7.67
N PHE A 123 17.59 -1.42 7.51
CA PHE A 123 17.16 -0.39 8.44
C PHE A 123 15.63 -0.40 8.60
N SER A 124 14.88 -0.42 7.50
CA SER A 124 13.42 -0.43 7.49
C SER A 124 12.83 -1.66 8.19
N HIS A 125 13.42 -2.82 7.94
CA HIS A 125 13.06 -4.05 8.65
C HIS A 125 13.28 -3.91 10.17
N ASN A 126 14.45 -3.46 10.59
CA ASN A 126 14.78 -3.28 12.00
C ASN A 126 13.92 -2.20 12.67
N LEU A 127 13.64 -1.11 11.98
CA LEU A 127 12.79 -0.03 12.47
C LEU A 127 11.38 -0.52 12.84
N LEU A 128 10.80 -1.38 12.00
CA LEU A 128 9.51 -2.04 12.29
C LEU A 128 9.60 -2.98 13.51
N LEU A 129 10.73 -3.66 13.71
CA LEU A 129 10.93 -4.55 14.84
C LEU A 129 11.15 -3.78 16.17
N ASP A 130 11.80 -2.65 16.11
CA ASP A 130 12.21 -1.89 17.31
C ASP A 130 11.16 -0.87 17.72
N GLU A 131 10.52 -0.22 16.77
CA GLU A 131 9.59 0.89 17.00
C GLU A 131 8.16 0.61 16.53
N GLY A 132 7.93 -0.48 15.79
CA GLY A 132 6.61 -0.91 15.32
C GLY A 132 5.75 -1.54 16.42
N LEU A 133 4.63 -2.16 16.02
CA LEU A 133 3.74 -2.86 16.95
C LEU A 133 4.45 -4.05 17.60
N LYS A 134 4.42 -4.15 18.92
CA LYS A 134 5.09 -5.22 19.69
C LYS A 134 4.67 -6.62 19.24
N SER A 135 3.37 -6.82 19.00
CA SER A 135 2.84 -8.12 18.54
C SER A 135 3.38 -8.51 17.17
N TYR A 136 3.55 -7.53 16.27
CA TYR A 136 4.19 -7.73 14.97
C TYR A 136 5.66 -8.09 15.16
N ALA A 137 6.40 -7.28 15.90
CA ALA A 137 7.83 -7.47 16.14
C ALA A 137 8.14 -8.86 16.75
N GLU A 138 7.38 -9.28 17.77
CA GLU A 138 7.53 -10.60 18.39
C GLU A 138 7.27 -11.75 17.41
N ALA A 139 6.26 -11.63 16.57
CA ALA A 139 5.97 -12.62 15.55
C ALA A 139 7.06 -12.69 14.48
N ILE A 140 7.53 -11.53 14.00
CA ILE A 140 8.54 -11.45 12.94
C ILE A 140 9.90 -11.94 13.41
N ARG A 141 10.36 -11.56 14.61
CA ARG A 141 11.64 -12.06 15.16
C ARG A 141 11.70 -13.58 15.27
N LYS A 142 10.55 -14.23 15.53
CA LYS A 142 10.48 -15.71 15.55
C LYS A 142 10.51 -16.31 14.15
N ARG A 143 9.96 -15.64 13.17
CA ARG A 143 9.81 -16.12 11.79
C ARG A 143 11.02 -15.83 10.92
N ILE A 144 11.67 -14.68 11.15
CA ILE A 144 12.79 -14.17 10.37
C ILE A 144 13.98 -13.95 11.32
N PRO A 145 14.75 -15.02 11.61
CA PRO A 145 15.86 -14.95 12.56
C PRO A 145 17.07 -14.16 12.04
N SER A 146 17.19 -13.95 10.72
CA SER A 146 18.31 -13.21 10.14
C SER A 146 17.90 -12.40 8.94
N ALA A 147 18.44 -11.18 8.87
CA ALA A 147 18.45 -10.30 7.71
C ALA A 147 19.88 -9.76 7.53
N GLU A 148 20.47 -9.96 6.36
CA GLU A 148 21.89 -9.70 6.10
C GLU A 148 22.07 -8.91 4.81
N VAL A 149 22.79 -7.78 4.87
CA VAL A 149 23.29 -7.08 3.69
C VAL A 149 24.51 -7.83 3.17
N ILE A 150 24.42 -8.29 1.92
CA ILE A 150 25.55 -8.96 1.23
C ILE A 150 26.44 -7.91 0.57
N ASP A 151 25.81 -6.96 -0.11
CA ASP A 151 26.42 -5.77 -0.70
C ASP A 151 25.38 -4.64 -0.80
N ASP A 152 25.73 -3.47 -1.31
CA ASP A 152 24.86 -2.30 -1.36
C ASP A 152 23.54 -2.54 -2.11
N HIS A 153 23.46 -3.56 -2.98
CA HIS A 153 22.29 -3.87 -3.78
C HIS A 153 21.79 -5.32 -3.59
N THR A 154 22.26 -6.00 -2.54
CA THR A 154 21.89 -7.39 -2.30
C THR A 154 21.60 -7.62 -0.82
N ILE A 155 20.39 -8.06 -0.50
CA ILE A 155 19.95 -8.38 0.85
C ILE A 155 19.39 -9.79 0.92
N LYS A 156 19.72 -10.51 2.00
CA LYS A 156 19.23 -11.86 2.29
C LYS A 156 18.41 -11.88 3.57
N PHE A 157 17.28 -12.59 3.52
CA PHE A 157 16.49 -12.95 4.70
C PHE A 157 16.47 -14.46 4.86
N THR A 158 16.65 -14.91 6.09
CA THR A 158 16.57 -16.35 6.45
C THR A 158 15.34 -16.58 7.31
N PHE A 159 14.62 -17.66 7.05
CA PHE A 159 13.35 -17.97 7.69
C PHE A 159 13.47 -19.14 8.67
N SER A 160 12.74 -19.08 9.78
CA SER A 160 12.65 -20.15 10.75
C SER A 160 11.95 -21.37 10.16
N LYS A 161 12.43 -22.57 10.50
CA LYS A 161 11.81 -23.84 10.06
C LYS A 161 10.51 -24.18 10.78
N ASP A 162 10.23 -23.52 11.88
CA ASP A 162 9.09 -23.80 12.75
C ASP A 162 7.77 -23.15 12.26
N PHE A 163 7.81 -22.35 11.18
CA PHE A 163 6.67 -21.63 10.67
C PHE A 163 6.42 -21.93 9.19
N SER A 164 5.16 -21.72 8.76
CA SER A 164 4.80 -21.83 7.35
C SER A 164 5.59 -20.84 6.48
N ARG A 165 6.05 -21.29 5.33
CA ARG A 165 6.77 -20.46 4.34
C ARG A 165 5.84 -19.63 3.46
N ARG A 166 4.52 -19.86 3.55
CA ARG A 166 3.54 -19.35 2.59
C ARG A 166 3.64 -17.84 2.34
N THR A 167 3.83 -17.05 3.38
CA THR A 167 3.81 -15.58 3.29
C THR A 167 5.15 -14.91 3.63
N MET A 168 6.23 -15.69 3.80
CA MET A 168 7.49 -15.14 4.31
C MET A 168 8.19 -14.24 3.31
N ILE A 169 8.26 -14.65 2.05
CA ILE A 169 8.90 -13.87 0.98
C ILE A 169 8.09 -12.61 0.68
N GLU A 170 6.75 -12.75 0.60
CA GLU A 170 5.84 -11.62 0.49
C GLU A 170 6.08 -10.62 1.62
N GLN A 171 6.10 -11.09 2.87
CA GLN A 171 6.24 -10.23 4.04
C GLN A 171 7.51 -9.39 4.05
N VAL A 172 8.65 -9.92 3.63
CA VAL A 172 9.89 -9.14 3.56
C VAL A 172 10.01 -8.34 2.26
N GLY A 173 9.39 -8.83 1.19
CA GLY A 173 9.39 -8.17 -0.12
C GLY A 173 8.54 -6.91 -0.20
N THR A 174 7.56 -6.75 0.72
CA THR A 174 6.58 -5.66 0.71
C THR A 174 6.76 -4.65 1.84
N ILE A 175 7.86 -4.73 2.59
CA ILE A 175 8.22 -3.72 3.60
C ILE A 175 8.52 -2.41 2.89
N PRO A 176 7.91 -1.27 3.31
CA PRO A 176 8.29 0.05 2.79
C PRO A 176 9.74 0.34 3.10
N ILE A 177 10.44 0.94 2.13
CA ILE A 177 11.84 1.29 2.28
C ILE A 177 11.92 2.75 2.69
N TRP A 178 12.47 3.01 3.89
CA TRP A 178 12.73 4.35 4.42
C TRP A 178 14.20 4.70 4.32
N SER A 179 14.50 5.98 4.12
CA SER A 179 15.87 6.49 4.10
C SER A 179 16.50 6.42 5.50
N LYS A 180 17.45 5.51 5.68
CA LYS A 180 18.25 5.40 6.91
C LYS A 180 18.93 6.72 7.25
N ALA A 181 19.55 7.36 6.25
CA ALA A 181 20.26 8.62 6.43
C ALA A 181 19.36 9.74 6.96
N TRP A 182 18.11 9.82 6.48
CA TRP A 182 17.16 10.80 6.97
C TRP A 182 16.77 10.57 8.44
N TYR A 183 16.49 9.31 8.82
CA TYR A 183 16.15 8.95 10.19
C TYR A 183 17.32 9.24 11.15
N GLU A 184 18.54 8.89 10.77
CA GLU A 184 19.75 9.17 11.56
C GLU A 184 20.01 10.68 11.70
N LYS A 185 19.79 11.47 10.64
CA LYS A 185 19.94 12.92 10.64
C LYS A 185 18.91 13.63 11.51
N THR A 186 17.65 13.20 11.47
CA THR A 186 16.53 13.88 12.13
C THR A 186 16.27 13.37 13.54
N GLY A 187 16.70 12.15 13.87
CA GLY A 187 16.33 11.46 15.10
C GLY A 187 14.83 11.09 15.16
N ALA A 188 14.13 11.11 14.03
CA ALA A 188 12.71 10.76 13.95
C ALA A 188 12.48 9.31 14.36
N LYS A 189 11.32 9.04 14.95
CA LYS A 189 10.89 7.69 15.32
C LYS A 189 9.68 7.26 14.51
N LEU A 190 9.56 5.95 14.31
CA LEU A 190 8.48 5.40 13.51
C LEU A 190 7.09 5.61 14.15
N ASP A 191 6.98 5.59 15.46
CA ASP A 191 5.71 5.64 16.18
C ASP A 191 5.27 7.06 16.60
N GLU A 192 6.02 8.09 16.20
CA GLU A 192 5.72 9.49 16.53
C GLU A 192 4.83 10.16 15.49
N SER A 193 3.88 10.98 15.99
CA SER A 193 3.10 11.88 15.13
C SER A 193 4.00 13.00 14.60
N ARG A 194 4.00 13.21 13.28
CA ARG A 194 4.73 14.29 12.61
C ARG A 194 4.16 14.58 11.23
N LEU A 195 4.31 15.80 10.76
CA LEU A 195 3.94 16.20 9.40
C LEU A 195 5.10 16.03 8.41
N GLU A 196 6.33 16.21 8.88
CA GLU A 196 7.53 15.95 8.08
C GLU A 196 7.80 14.45 7.97
N ILE A 197 8.10 13.98 6.78
CA ILE A 197 8.35 12.56 6.49
C ILE A 197 9.69 12.38 5.78
N SER A 198 10.23 11.16 5.85
CA SER A 198 11.42 10.83 5.08
C SER A 198 11.14 10.87 3.58
N PRO A 199 12.14 11.18 2.74
CA PRO A 199 12.00 11.02 1.30
C PRO A 199 11.61 9.59 0.98
N GLY A 200 10.69 9.44 0.03
CA GLY A 200 10.29 8.15 -0.51
C GLY A 200 10.95 7.90 -1.85
N SER A 201 10.90 6.68 -2.34
CA SER A 201 11.43 6.28 -3.64
C SER A 201 10.36 6.18 -4.73
N GLY A 202 9.12 6.53 -4.41
CA GLY A 202 7.96 6.34 -5.27
C GLY A 202 7.70 7.46 -6.27
N PRO A 203 6.68 7.25 -7.14
CA PRO A 203 6.36 8.14 -8.26
C PRO A 203 5.70 9.45 -7.85
N TYR A 204 5.30 9.60 -6.59
CA TYR A 204 4.69 10.82 -6.07
C TYR A 204 5.46 11.37 -4.87
N ILE A 205 5.47 12.70 -4.75
CA ILE A 205 6.03 13.44 -3.62
C ILE A 205 4.96 14.33 -3.01
N ILE A 206 5.07 14.64 -1.72
CA ILE A 206 4.16 15.57 -1.07
C ILE A 206 4.39 16.98 -1.64
N LYS A 207 3.29 17.60 -2.09
CA LYS A 207 3.25 18.97 -2.56
C LYS A 207 2.80 19.92 -1.48
N ASP A 208 1.71 19.58 -0.80
CA ASP A 208 1.09 20.43 0.21
C ASP A 208 0.34 19.60 1.26
N VAL A 209 0.39 20.05 2.51
CA VAL A 209 -0.35 19.47 3.63
C VAL A 209 -1.01 20.60 4.42
N ASP A 210 -2.33 20.75 4.26
CA ASP A 210 -3.17 21.62 5.10
C ASP A 210 -3.90 20.74 6.12
N VAL A 211 -3.41 20.74 7.37
CA VAL A 211 -3.88 19.84 8.44
C VAL A 211 -5.39 19.95 8.62
N ASN A 212 -6.06 18.81 8.62
CA ASN A 212 -7.52 18.65 8.70
C ASN A 212 -8.30 19.19 7.49
N ARG A 213 -7.62 19.62 6.43
CA ARG A 213 -8.29 20.13 5.23
C ARG A 213 -7.91 19.36 3.98
N SER A 214 -6.63 19.26 3.67
CA SER A 214 -6.22 18.58 2.44
C SER A 214 -4.80 18.03 2.49
N VAL A 215 -4.57 17.03 1.67
CA VAL A 215 -3.24 16.53 1.32
C VAL A 215 -3.13 16.49 -0.19
N THR A 216 -2.08 17.05 -0.74
CA THR A 216 -1.79 17.02 -2.17
C THR A 216 -0.42 16.40 -2.42
N VAL A 217 -0.39 15.42 -3.29
CA VAL A 217 0.88 14.88 -3.84
C VAL A 217 0.97 15.23 -5.32
N GLU A 218 2.19 15.42 -5.79
CA GLU A 218 2.48 15.64 -7.21
C GLU A 218 3.40 14.56 -7.75
N ARG A 219 3.27 14.27 -9.03
CA ARG A 219 4.10 13.29 -9.72
C ARG A 219 5.55 13.76 -9.71
N ASN A 220 6.45 12.89 -9.28
CA ASN A 220 7.88 13.15 -9.28
C ASN A 220 8.44 13.01 -10.71
N PRO A 221 8.87 14.10 -11.38
CA PRO A 221 9.42 14.01 -12.73
C PRO A 221 10.72 13.21 -12.77
N ASP A 222 11.47 13.20 -11.67
CA ASP A 222 12.77 12.55 -11.55
C ASP A 222 12.69 11.12 -10.97
N TYR A 223 11.48 10.55 -10.96
CA TYR A 223 11.29 9.20 -10.45
C TYR A 223 12.05 8.18 -11.31
N TRP A 224 12.91 7.41 -10.67
CA TRP A 224 13.81 6.44 -11.28
C TRP A 224 13.10 5.29 -12.04
N GLY A 225 11.88 4.97 -11.66
CA GLY A 225 11.14 3.79 -12.13
C GLY A 225 10.11 4.04 -13.24
N TRP A 226 10.14 5.19 -13.95
CA TRP A 226 9.14 5.52 -14.99
C TRP A 226 9.06 4.50 -16.12
N ASP A 227 10.18 3.94 -16.52
CA ASP A 227 10.27 3.03 -17.66
C ASP A 227 10.08 1.56 -17.30
N LEU A 228 9.86 1.26 -16.01
CA LEU A 228 9.66 -0.11 -15.57
C LEU A 228 8.31 -0.67 -16.05
N PRO A 229 8.26 -1.93 -16.54
CA PRO A 229 7.03 -2.59 -16.97
C PRO A 229 5.91 -2.54 -15.93
N ILE A 230 6.26 -2.70 -14.65
CA ILE A 230 5.32 -2.65 -13.52
C ILE A 230 4.63 -1.28 -13.38
N ASN A 231 5.25 -0.21 -13.86
CA ASN A 231 4.73 1.17 -13.76
C ASN A 231 4.09 1.66 -15.07
N LYS A 232 4.23 0.90 -16.17
CA LYS A 232 3.68 1.30 -17.46
C LYS A 232 2.15 1.38 -17.42
N GLY A 233 1.59 2.49 -17.91
CA GLY A 233 0.14 2.73 -17.89
C GLY A 233 -0.45 3.11 -16.52
N ARG A 234 0.41 3.34 -15.51
CA ARG A 234 0.04 3.71 -14.13
C ARG A 234 0.56 5.11 -13.80
N HIS A 235 0.16 5.65 -12.64
CA HIS A 235 0.60 6.99 -12.15
C HIS A 235 0.33 8.09 -13.17
N ASN A 236 -0.89 8.13 -13.69
CA ASN A 236 -1.24 8.95 -14.86
C ASN A 236 -1.52 10.42 -14.51
N PHE A 237 -1.95 10.71 -13.29
CA PHE A 237 -2.26 12.07 -12.87
C PHE A 237 -1.01 12.82 -12.41
N ASP A 238 -0.93 14.11 -12.77
CA ASP A 238 0.13 14.99 -12.24
C ASP A 238 -0.05 15.28 -10.76
N ARG A 239 -1.31 15.35 -10.31
CA ARG A 239 -1.64 15.58 -8.89
C ARG A 239 -2.73 14.63 -8.43
N ILE A 240 -2.60 14.23 -7.17
CA ILE A 240 -3.65 13.56 -6.41
C ILE A 240 -3.93 14.42 -5.19
N ARG A 241 -5.16 14.94 -5.08
CA ARG A 241 -5.59 15.76 -3.96
C ARG A 241 -6.67 15.06 -3.16
N VAL A 242 -6.51 15.02 -1.86
CA VAL A 242 -7.51 14.50 -0.93
C VAL A 242 -8.02 15.62 -0.06
N GLU A 243 -9.32 15.84 -0.08
CA GLU A 243 -10.04 16.85 0.72
C GLU A 243 -10.73 16.19 1.91
N TYR A 244 -10.64 16.80 3.07
CA TYR A 244 -11.24 16.32 4.31
C TYR A 244 -12.55 17.03 4.60
N PHE A 245 -13.58 16.24 4.88
CA PHE A 245 -14.93 16.72 5.22
C PHE A 245 -15.33 16.21 6.60
N ALA A 246 -16.27 16.93 7.25
CA ALA A 246 -16.75 16.54 8.57
C ALA A 246 -17.42 15.14 8.55
N ASP A 247 -18.15 14.83 7.48
CA ASP A 247 -18.87 13.57 7.31
C ASP A 247 -19.06 13.21 5.83
N THR A 248 -19.61 12.02 5.60
CA THR A 248 -19.85 11.48 4.26
C THR A 248 -20.91 12.25 3.48
N THR A 249 -21.86 12.93 4.16
CA THR A 249 -22.89 13.74 3.51
C THR A 249 -22.27 15.00 2.91
N ALA A 250 -21.45 15.71 3.69
CA ALA A 250 -20.71 16.88 3.20
C ALA A 250 -19.77 16.50 2.03
N ALA A 251 -19.09 15.38 2.15
CA ALA A 251 -18.23 14.85 1.07
C ALA A 251 -19.02 14.52 -0.21
N PHE A 252 -20.25 14.03 -0.08
CA PHE A 252 -21.10 13.75 -1.24
C PHE A 252 -21.64 15.04 -1.89
N GLU A 253 -22.01 16.04 -1.09
CA GLU A 253 -22.42 17.34 -1.64
C GLU A 253 -21.27 18.04 -2.39
N ALA A 254 -20.03 17.97 -1.86
CA ALA A 254 -18.84 18.46 -2.54
C ALA A 254 -18.59 17.74 -3.89
N PHE A 255 -18.81 16.43 -3.93
CA PHE A 255 -18.75 15.67 -5.18
C PHE A 255 -19.80 16.14 -6.19
N LYS A 256 -21.05 16.32 -5.76
CA LYS A 256 -22.12 16.85 -6.63
C LYS A 256 -21.83 18.24 -7.14
N ALA A 257 -21.16 19.07 -6.34
CA ALA A 257 -20.72 20.43 -6.72
C ALA A 257 -19.50 20.43 -7.66
N GLY A 258 -18.82 19.29 -7.82
CA GLY A 258 -17.60 19.17 -8.64
C GLY A 258 -16.32 19.61 -7.94
N GLU A 259 -16.33 19.77 -6.62
CA GLU A 259 -15.14 20.11 -5.82
C GLU A 259 -14.19 18.90 -5.72
N VAL A 260 -14.72 17.69 -5.74
CA VAL A 260 -13.98 16.45 -5.88
C VAL A 260 -14.43 15.68 -7.12
N THR A 261 -13.48 15.01 -7.79
CA THR A 261 -13.69 14.45 -9.13
C THR A 261 -13.87 12.93 -9.14
N TYR A 262 -13.57 12.26 -8.04
CA TYR A 262 -13.71 10.80 -7.93
C TYR A 262 -14.30 10.41 -6.59
N ARG A 263 -15.22 9.46 -6.63
CA ARG A 263 -15.87 8.89 -5.44
C ARG A 263 -16.13 7.40 -5.64
N THR A 264 -15.85 6.60 -4.63
CA THR A 264 -16.33 5.23 -4.52
C THR A 264 -17.62 5.22 -3.70
N GLU A 265 -18.62 4.45 -4.15
CA GLU A 265 -19.88 4.28 -3.44
C GLU A 265 -20.05 2.82 -3.00
N SER A 266 -20.12 2.61 -1.71
CA SER A 266 -20.29 1.28 -1.10
C SER A 266 -21.69 1.04 -0.52
N ASP A 267 -22.54 2.08 -0.47
CA ASP A 267 -23.93 1.96 -0.01
C ASP A 267 -24.83 1.61 -1.21
N PRO A 268 -25.43 0.40 -1.25
CA PRO A 268 -26.33 0.00 -2.34
C PRO A 268 -27.55 0.91 -2.52
N LYS A 269 -28.05 1.51 -1.43
CA LYS A 269 -29.17 2.44 -1.50
C LYS A 269 -28.76 3.74 -2.19
N ASN A 270 -27.62 4.29 -1.79
CA ASN A 270 -27.09 5.48 -2.46
C ASN A 270 -26.78 5.18 -3.93
N TRP A 271 -26.13 4.05 -4.20
CA TRP A 271 -25.86 3.61 -5.56
C TRP A 271 -27.14 3.55 -6.41
N ALA A 272 -28.23 3.03 -5.87
CA ALA A 272 -29.48 2.88 -6.59
C ALA A 272 -30.22 4.22 -6.84
N SER A 273 -30.16 5.18 -5.91
CA SER A 273 -31.10 6.31 -5.89
C SER A 273 -30.49 7.71 -5.67
N ALA A 274 -29.23 7.83 -5.21
CA ALA A 274 -28.67 9.13 -4.86
C ALA A 274 -27.92 9.83 -6.02
N TYR A 275 -27.67 9.11 -7.10
CA TYR A 275 -26.97 9.63 -8.29
C TYR A 275 -27.97 10.13 -9.36
N ASP A 276 -28.86 11.02 -8.94
CA ASP A 276 -29.83 11.73 -9.79
C ASP A 276 -29.68 13.23 -9.52
N PHE A 277 -28.76 13.87 -10.25
CA PHE A 277 -28.44 15.29 -10.11
C PHE A 277 -27.93 15.88 -11.44
N PRO A 278 -27.99 17.22 -11.63
CA PRO A 278 -27.78 17.83 -12.94
C PRO A 278 -26.46 17.54 -13.65
N ALA A 279 -25.39 17.22 -12.93
CA ALA A 279 -24.11 16.85 -13.55
C ALA A 279 -24.16 15.47 -14.21
N MET A 280 -24.97 14.55 -13.67
CA MET A 280 -25.25 13.25 -14.31
C MET A 280 -25.99 13.44 -15.63
N ASP A 281 -27.07 14.27 -15.63
CA ASP A 281 -27.87 14.53 -16.84
C ASP A 281 -27.04 15.15 -17.96
N ARG A 282 -26.04 15.96 -17.59
CA ARG A 282 -25.12 16.61 -18.55
C ARG A 282 -23.96 15.71 -18.98
N GLY A 283 -23.84 14.51 -18.43
CA GLY A 283 -22.72 13.60 -18.71
C GLY A 283 -21.36 14.07 -18.11
N HIS A 284 -21.38 15.01 -17.16
CA HIS A 284 -20.17 15.45 -16.45
C HIS A 284 -19.74 14.46 -15.37
N VAL A 285 -20.66 13.64 -14.89
CA VAL A 285 -20.40 12.54 -13.97
C VAL A 285 -20.83 11.23 -14.59
N ILE A 286 -19.97 10.25 -14.54
CA ILE A 286 -20.22 8.89 -15.04
C ILE A 286 -20.25 7.94 -13.85
N LYS A 287 -21.27 7.09 -13.82
CA LYS A 287 -21.44 6.05 -12.80
C LYS A 287 -21.11 4.70 -13.44
N GLU A 288 -20.16 3.98 -12.88
CA GLU A 288 -19.64 2.76 -13.47
C GLU A 288 -19.32 1.71 -12.41
N GLU A 289 -19.62 0.45 -12.71
CA GLU A 289 -19.16 -0.70 -11.92
C GLU A 289 -17.85 -1.22 -12.50
N LEU A 290 -16.78 -1.07 -11.71
CA LEU A 290 -15.45 -1.59 -12.06
C LEU A 290 -15.27 -2.96 -11.41
N ARG A 291 -15.08 -3.98 -12.25
CA ARG A 291 -14.75 -5.33 -11.78
C ARG A 291 -13.25 -5.45 -11.64
N ASP A 292 -12.81 -5.91 -10.48
CA ASP A 292 -11.43 -6.30 -10.25
C ASP A 292 -11.31 -7.83 -10.11
N GLY A 293 -10.09 -8.36 -10.13
CA GLY A 293 -9.79 -9.78 -9.94
C GLY A 293 -9.69 -10.20 -8.48
N SER A 294 -10.01 -9.31 -7.55
CA SER A 294 -9.88 -9.59 -6.11
C SER A 294 -10.87 -10.64 -5.65
N PRO A 295 -10.47 -11.59 -4.79
CA PRO A 295 -11.41 -12.48 -4.14
C PRO A 295 -12.43 -11.67 -3.32
N PRO A 296 -13.72 -12.07 -3.31
CA PRO A 296 -14.72 -11.35 -2.52
C PRO A 296 -14.31 -11.34 -1.04
N PRO A 297 -14.37 -10.18 -0.37
CA PRO A 297 -14.06 -10.09 1.05
C PRO A 297 -15.12 -10.83 1.87
N MET A 298 -14.68 -11.48 2.95
CA MET A 298 -15.61 -12.04 3.93
C MET A 298 -16.06 -10.93 4.90
N SER A 299 -17.35 -10.62 4.91
CA SER A 299 -17.96 -9.74 5.89
C SER A 299 -18.61 -10.58 7.00
N GLY A 300 -18.37 -10.26 8.27
CA GLY A 300 -18.90 -11.05 9.36
C GLY A 300 -18.61 -10.49 10.75
N ILE A 301 -19.20 -11.12 11.75
CA ILE A 301 -18.97 -10.80 13.17
C ILE A 301 -17.83 -11.67 13.69
N VAL A 302 -16.77 -11.03 14.17
CA VAL A 302 -15.65 -11.70 14.85
C VAL A 302 -15.89 -11.71 16.35
N PHE A 303 -15.97 -12.91 16.93
CA PHE A 303 -16.19 -13.08 18.35
C PHE A 303 -14.88 -13.15 19.14
N ASN A 304 -14.77 -12.37 20.20
CA ASN A 304 -13.69 -12.51 21.17
C ASN A 304 -13.91 -13.76 22.03
N LEU A 305 -13.26 -14.86 21.67
CA LEU A 305 -13.34 -16.13 22.40
C LEU A 305 -12.67 -16.11 23.78
N GLY A 306 -11.97 -15.05 24.14
CA GLY A 306 -11.48 -14.81 25.49
C GLY A 306 -12.59 -14.43 26.49
N SER A 307 -13.73 -13.95 26.01
CA SER A 307 -14.90 -13.63 26.84
C SER A 307 -15.72 -14.88 27.15
N ASP A 308 -15.99 -15.13 28.42
CA ASP A 308 -16.67 -16.35 28.87
C ASP A 308 -18.01 -16.64 28.17
N PRO A 309 -18.94 -15.69 28.01
CA PRO A 309 -20.18 -15.96 27.28
C PRO A 309 -19.93 -16.40 25.84
N LEU A 310 -18.89 -15.89 25.20
CA LEU A 310 -18.59 -16.17 23.80
C LEU A 310 -17.74 -17.43 23.56
N LYS A 311 -17.24 -18.06 24.62
CA LYS A 311 -16.62 -19.41 24.55
C LYS A 311 -17.63 -20.46 24.16
N ASP A 312 -18.88 -20.35 24.61
CA ASP A 312 -19.95 -21.28 24.26
C ASP A 312 -20.38 -21.08 22.80
N LYS A 313 -20.25 -22.13 22.01
CA LYS A 313 -20.66 -22.15 20.61
C LYS A 313 -22.13 -21.79 20.40
N ARG A 314 -23.02 -22.23 21.35
CA ARG A 314 -24.44 -21.96 21.26
C ARG A 314 -24.76 -20.48 21.37
N VAL A 315 -24.01 -19.73 22.20
CA VAL A 315 -24.16 -18.27 22.32
C VAL A 315 -23.78 -17.60 20.99
N ARG A 316 -22.67 -18.01 20.38
CA ARG A 316 -22.26 -17.47 19.08
C ARG A 316 -23.28 -17.78 17.97
N GLN A 317 -23.85 -19.00 17.98
CA GLN A 317 -24.92 -19.37 17.05
C GLN A 317 -26.15 -18.54 17.24
N ALA A 318 -26.57 -18.29 18.52
CA ALA A 318 -27.72 -17.44 18.82
C ALA A 318 -27.52 -16.00 18.29
N VAL A 319 -26.35 -15.42 18.48
CA VAL A 319 -26.03 -14.10 17.92
C VAL A 319 -26.09 -14.12 16.39
N ALA A 320 -25.51 -15.14 15.74
CA ALA A 320 -25.54 -15.27 14.29
C ALA A 320 -26.97 -15.40 13.74
N LEU A 321 -27.84 -16.15 14.44
CA LEU A 321 -29.26 -16.30 14.07
C LEU A 321 -30.09 -15.03 14.32
N ALA A 322 -29.68 -14.20 15.29
CA ALA A 322 -30.36 -12.92 15.57
C ALA A 322 -29.94 -11.81 14.58
N TYR A 323 -28.83 -12.00 13.84
CA TYR A 323 -28.37 -11.06 12.84
C TYR A 323 -29.17 -11.28 11.55
N ASN A 324 -29.82 -10.23 11.09
CA ASN A 324 -30.54 -10.25 9.82
C ASN A 324 -29.64 -9.70 8.71
N PHE A 325 -29.26 -10.58 7.76
CA PHE A 325 -28.44 -10.23 6.61
C PHE A 325 -29.27 -9.54 5.53
#